data_b483b03d0b92fbef49217e4dd99d554d
#
_entry.id   b483b03d0b92fbef49217e4dd99d554d
#
_cell.length_a   1.000
_cell.length_b   1.000
_cell.length_c   1.000
_cell.angle_alpha   90.00
_cell.angle_beta   90.00
_cell.angle_gamma   90.00
#
_symmetry.space_group_name_H-M   'P 1'
#
loop_
_entity.id
_entity.type
_entity.pdbx_description
1 polymer ?
#
loop_
_entity_poly.entity_id
_entity_poly.type
_entity_poly.pdbx_seq_one_letter_code
_entity_poly.pdbx_strand_id
1 'polypeptide(L)'
;GKPNVGKSSSINTILKEDKMIVSDIPGTTIDSVDTRVEFKGKEYIFADTAGIRRKNKTTEKEEKFSVIKSLNAVEEANLCLVFQDASDCLKEQDLKIVERAKEIGKAIIVVINKTDLLNREQLSDLKKNISNEPALNGLPCCFISAMENKGFRSLFDQIYRVLQNADTNISTNKLNKILSQAKEAKSIPYKGKFKPKIRYIHQGGKNPHILTLHGNSLEKLEGSYQRFLTNFFHKKLNLSGITIKLKFINSKNPYNWTHKSIFPFYIFYNMRGYE
;
A
#
# COMPACT_ATOMS: atom_id res chain seq x y z
N GLY A 1 11.98 -6.05 -0.96
CA GLY A 1 13.28 -5.56 -0.45
C GLY A 1 14.44 -6.17 -1.22
N LYS A 2 15.63 -5.56 -1.11
CA LYS A 2 16.89 -6.02 -1.72
C LYS A 2 17.20 -7.50 -1.42
N PRO A 3 18.09 -8.16 -2.20
CA PRO A 3 18.67 -9.44 -1.80
C PRO A 3 19.35 -9.36 -0.44
N ASN A 4 19.39 -10.47 0.29
CA ASN A 4 20.11 -10.64 1.57
C ASN A 4 19.67 -9.74 2.75
N VAL A 5 18.56 -9.02 2.67
CA VAL A 5 17.98 -8.26 3.81
C VAL A 5 17.31 -9.15 4.85
N GLY A 6 17.31 -10.47 4.65
CA GLY A 6 16.80 -11.45 5.62
C GLY A 6 15.30 -11.80 5.49
N LYS A 7 14.70 -11.61 4.30
CA LYS A 7 13.30 -12.02 4.04
C LYS A 7 13.06 -13.49 4.37
N SER A 8 13.89 -14.39 3.81
CA SER A 8 13.81 -15.83 4.04
C SER A 8 14.02 -16.22 5.50
N SER A 9 15.02 -15.62 6.13
CA SER A 9 15.30 -15.87 7.56
C SER A 9 14.13 -15.45 8.44
N SER A 10 13.52 -14.28 8.13
CA SER A 10 12.36 -13.79 8.88
C SER A 10 11.15 -14.71 8.75
N ILE A 11 10.84 -15.22 7.55
CA ILE A 11 9.75 -16.19 7.37
C ILE A 11 10.06 -17.49 8.11
N ASN A 12 11.28 -18.01 8.01
CA ASN A 12 11.67 -19.22 8.74
C ASN A 12 11.56 -19.04 10.26
N THR A 13 11.83 -17.83 10.77
CA THR A 13 11.65 -17.50 12.19
C THR A 13 10.17 -17.49 12.56
N ILE A 14 9.33 -16.85 11.74
CA ILE A 14 7.88 -16.83 11.91
C ILE A 14 7.30 -18.24 11.96
N LEU A 15 7.76 -19.15 11.08
CA LEU A 15 7.30 -20.53 11.01
C LEU A 15 7.71 -21.38 12.22
N LYS A 16 8.73 -20.97 12.97
CA LYS A 16 9.23 -21.67 14.16
C LYS A 16 8.60 -21.18 15.48
N GLU A 17 7.81 -20.10 15.45
CA GLU A 17 7.16 -19.61 16.67
C GLU A 17 5.99 -20.54 17.06
N ASP A 18 6.03 -21.14 18.26
CA ASP A 18 5.02 -22.07 18.81
C ASP A 18 3.59 -21.49 18.92
N LYS A 19 3.44 -20.20 18.73
CA LYS A 19 2.15 -19.49 18.79
C LYS A 19 1.49 -19.31 17.41
N MET A 20 2.10 -19.84 16.35
CA MET A 20 1.61 -19.77 14.99
C MET A 20 1.31 -21.17 14.47
N ILE A 21 0.05 -21.41 14.14
CA ILE A 21 -0.34 -22.66 13.48
C ILE A 21 0.03 -22.52 12.00
N VAL A 22 0.94 -23.36 11.56
CA VAL A 22 1.38 -23.42 10.17
C VAL A 22 0.70 -24.61 9.50
N SER A 23 0.00 -24.38 8.40
CA SER A 23 -0.53 -25.45 7.55
C SER A 23 0.13 -25.40 6.18
N ASP A 24 0.88 -26.44 5.84
CA ASP A 24 1.36 -26.67 4.48
C ASP A 24 0.21 -27.26 3.66
N ILE A 25 -0.43 -26.46 2.82
CA ILE A 25 -1.32 -26.98 1.78
C ILE A 25 -0.58 -26.79 0.46
N PRO A 26 -0.30 -27.88 -0.29
CA PRO A 26 0.22 -27.77 -1.64
C PRO A 26 -0.80 -27.06 -2.51
N GLY A 27 -0.51 -25.82 -2.87
CA GLY A 27 -1.38 -25.04 -3.77
C GLY A 27 -1.19 -25.44 -5.21
N THR A 28 -2.25 -25.44 -5.94
CA THR A 28 -2.49 -25.86 -7.32
C THR A 28 -1.87 -24.96 -8.42
N THR A 29 -0.68 -24.42 -8.23
CA THR A 29 0.04 -23.78 -9.36
C THR A 29 1.55 -23.93 -9.20
N ILE A 30 2.19 -24.32 -10.26
CA ILE A 30 3.54 -24.90 -10.39
C ILE A 30 4.70 -24.04 -9.85
N ASP A 31 4.51 -22.80 -9.41
CA ASP A 31 5.60 -21.85 -9.14
C ASP A 31 5.54 -20.96 -7.88
N SER A 32 4.49 -20.97 -7.08
CA SER A 32 4.44 -20.18 -5.83
C SER A 32 4.18 -21.06 -4.62
N VAL A 33 5.12 -21.11 -3.69
CA VAL A 33 4.90 -21.76 -2.39
C VAL A 33 4.42 -20.67 -1.45
N ASP A 34 3.10 -20.60 -1.27
CA ASP A 34 2.48 -19.72 -0.30
C ASP A 34 2.55 -20.36 1.09
N THR A 35 2.86 -19.55 2.09
CA THR A 35 2.94 -20.01 3.47
C THR A 35 1.78 -19.44 4.26
N ARG A 36 0.96 -20.31 4.86
CA ARG A 36 -0.16 -19.93 5.71
C ARG A 36 0.28 -19.87 7.17
N VAL A 37 -0.11 -18.79 7.83
CA VAL A 37 0.19 -18.55 9.25
C VAL A 37 -1.07 -18.05 9.93
N GLU A 38 -1.47 -18.66 11.04
CA GLU A 38 -2.56 -18.16 11.87
C GLU A 38 -2.03 -17.30 13.01
N PHE A 39 -2.59 -16.08 13.18
CA PHE A 39 -2.28 -15.20 14.28
C PHE A 39 -3.55 -14.52 14.78
N LYS A 40 -3.83 -14.58 16.07
CA LYS A 40 -5.03 -14.04 16.72
C LYS A 40 -6.35 -14.49 16.07
N GLY A 41 -6.43 -15.77 15.68
CA GLY A 41 -7.61 -16.38 15.05
C GLY A 41 -7.87 -15.86 13.62
N LYS A 42 -6.85 -15.30 12.96
CA LYS A 42 -6.91 -14.90 11.55
C LYS A 42 -5.81 -15.59 10.76
N GLU A 43 -6.17 -16.06 9.59
CA GLU A 43 -5.23 -16.65 8.63
C GLU A 43 -4.57 -15.56 7.78
N TYR A 44 -3.26 -15.67 7.61
CA TYR A 44 -2.42 -14.83 6.76
C TYR A 44 -1.69 -15.71 5.75
N ILE A 45 -1.66 -15.30 4.49
CA ILE A 45 -0.93 -15.98 3.43
C ILE A 45 0.26 -15.12 3.05
N PHE A 46 1.46 -15.64 3.28
CA PHE A 46 2.71 -15.03 2.80
C PHE A 46 2.99 -15.55 1.40
N ALA A 47 2.80 -14.70 0.39
CA ALA A 47 3.04 -15.00 -1.01
C ALA A 47 4.53 -14.85 -1.38
N ASP A 48 4.96 -15.52 -2.45
CA ASP A 48 6.33 -15.49 -3.01
C ASP A 48 7.41 -16.05 -2.05
N THR A 49 7.06 -17.07 -1.28
CA THR A 49 8.02 -17.74 -0.40
C THR A 49 8.92 -18.75 -1.16
N ALA A 50 8.65 -19.03 -2.44
CA ALA A 50 9.45 -19.96 -3.26
C ALA A 50 10.88 -19.49 -3.52
N GLY A 51 11.08 -18.19 -3.77
CA GLY A 51 12.41 -17.58 -3.84
C GLY A 51 13.18 -17.66 -2.52
N ILE A 52 12.48 -17.92 -1.44
CA ILE A 52 12.99 -18.02 -0.07
C ILE A 52 13.56 -19.42 0.22
N ARG A 53 12.96 -20.49 -0.34
CA ARG A 53 13.38 -21.88 -0.09
C ARG A 53 14.50 -22.37 -1.01
N ARG A 54 14.69 -21.77 -2.19
CA ARG A 54 15.76 -22.12 -3.14
C ARG A 54 17.01 -21.27 -2.93
N LYS A 55 17.77 -21.52 -1.87
CA LYS A 55 19.17 -21.08 -1.79
C LYS A 55 20.02 -22.01 -2.62
N ASN A 56 20.22 -21.74 -3.92
CA ASN A 56 21.43 -22.13 -4.64
C ASN A 56 21.43 -21.51 -6.05
N LYS A 57 22.47 -20.67 -6.30
CA LYS A 57 22.95 -20.16 -7.58
C LYS A 57 21.93 -19.35 -8.42
N THR A 58 21.91 -18.06 -8.19
CA THR A 58 21.19 -17.09 -9.04
C THR A 58 22.15 -16.50 -10.08
N THR A 59 21.83 -16.59 -11.36
CA THR A 59 22.49 -15.87 -12.45
C THR A 59 21.78 -14.54 -12.74
N GLU A 60 22.50 -13.52 -13.25
CA GLU A 60 21.97 -12.16 -13.53
C GLU A 60 20.67 -12.14 -14.39
N LYS A 61 20.42 -13.17 -15.19
CA LYS A 61 19.17 -13.30 -15.97
C LYS A 61 17.95 -13.62 -15.08
N GLU A 62 18.14 -14.31 -13.96
CA GLU A 62 17.06 -14.66 -13.02
C GLU A 62 16.63 -13.45 -12.18
N GLU A 63 17.50 -12.45 -11.97
CA GLU A 63 17.13 -11.23 -11.23
C GLU A 63 16.04 -10.41 -11.95
N LYS A 64 16.11 -10.28 -13.29
CA LYS A 64 15.08 -9.55 -14.05
C LYS A 64 13.72 -10.26 -14.04
N PHE A 65 13.71 -11.59 -14.12
CA PHE A 65 12.48 -12.39 -14.01
C PHE A 65 11.91 -12.36 -12.57
N SER A 66 12.77 -12.33 -11.56
CA SER A 66 12.37 -12.20 -10.15
C SER A 66 11.65 -10.88 -9.87
N VAL A 67 12.10 -9.77 -10.47
CA VAL A 67 11.45 -8.45 -10.31
C VAL A 67 10.04 -8.44 -10.89
N ILE A 68 9.81 -9.04 -12.06
CA ILE A 68 8.49 -9.10 -12.70
C ILE A 68 7.53 -10.00 -11.88
N LYS A 69 7.98 -11.17 -11.42
CA LYS A 69 7.19 -12.05 -10.55
C LYS A 69 6.84 -11.37 -9.22
N SER A 70 7.78 -10.64 -8.63
CA SER A 70 7.54 -9.88 -7.40
C SER A 70 6.51 -8.74 -7.59
N LEU A 71 6.46 -8.11 -8.77
CA LEU A 71 5.47 -7.07 -9.07
C LEU A 71 4.06 -7.65 -9.17
N ASN A 72 3.89 -8.81 -9.82
CA ASN A 72 2.59 -9.48 -9.92
C ASN A 72 2.08 -9.92 -8.53
N ALA A 73 2.95 -10.49 -7.70
CA ALA A 73 2.61 -10.84 -6.32
C ALA A 73 2.20 -9.62 -5.48
N VAL A 74 2.81 -8.45 -5.71
CA VAL A 74 2.41 -7.19 -5.06
C VAL A 74 1.01 -6.77 -5.50
N GLU A 75 0.62 -6.98 -6.76
CA GLU A 75 -0.72 -6.62 -7.25
C GLU A 75 -1.84 -7.46 -6.63
N GLU A 76 -1.57 -8.70 -6.29
CA GLU A 76 -2.53 -9.61 -5.64
C GLU A 76 -2.58 -9.43 -4.12
N ALA A 77 -1.49 -9.00 -3.51
CA ALA A 77 -1.38 -8.86 -2.06
C ALA A 77 -2.31 -7.77 -1.48
N ASN A 78 -2.80 -7.99 -0.27
CA ASN A 78 -3.52 -6.97 0.51
C ASN A 78 -2.55 -6.03 1.25
N LEU A 79 -1.36 -6.52 1.59
CA LEU A 79 -0.33 -5.82 2.34
C LEU A 79 1.05 -6.18 1.81
N CYS A 80 1.92 -5.19 1.66
CA CYS A 80 3.33 -5.36 1.29
C CYS A 80 4.23 -5.15 2.51
N LEU A 81 5.06 -6.13 2.83
CA LEU A 81 6.15 -6.00 3.79
C LEU A 81 7.43 -5.65 3.02
N VAL A 82 7.90 -4.41 3.16
CA VAL A 82 9.13 -3.94 2.49
C VAL A 82 10.30 -4.07 3.44
N PHE A 83 11.14 -5.10 3.22
CA PHE A 83 12.30 -5.38 4.06
C PHE A 83 13.50 -4.52 3.69
N GLN A 84 14.16 -3.98 4.70
CA GLN A 84 15.43 -3.27 4.61
C GLN A 84 16.40 -3.81 5.67
N ASP A 85 17.70 -3.68 5.41
CA ASP A 85 18.78 -4.03 6.36
C ASP A 85 19.07 -2.83 7.27
N ALA A 86 19.07 -3.01 8.58
CA ALA A 86 19.29 -1.94 9.54
C ALA A 86 20.65 -1.25 9.37
N SER A 87 21.68 -1.98 8.94
CA SER A 87 23.03 -1.45 8.71
C SER A 87 23.17 -0.68 7.39
N ASP A 88 22.23 -0.86 6.44
CA ASP A 88 22.32 -0.35 5.07
C ASP A 88 20.96 0.09 4.52
N CYS A 89 20.09 0.67 5.33
CA CYS A 89 18.75 1.11 4.94
C CYS A 89 18.73 2.58 4.48
N LEU A 90 17.54 3.00 3.99
CA LEU A 90 17.26 4.35 3.49
C LEU A 90 18.08 4.77 2.26
N LYS A 91 18.70 3.82 1.57
CA LYS A 91 19.33 4.12 0.28
C LYS A 91 18.28 4.32 -0.82
N GLU A 92 18.68 5.03 -1.85
CA GLU A 92 17.80 5.35 -3.00
C GLU A 92 17.04 4.12 -3.53
N GLN A 93 17.71 2.96 -3.62
CA GLN A 93 17.09 1.72 -4.08
C GLN A 93 16.01 1.20 -3.12
N ASP A 94 16.19 1.36 -1.80
CA ASP A 94 15.18 0.96 -0.80
C ASP A 94 13.96 1.86 -0.86
N LEU A 95 14.18 3.17 -1.01
CA LEU A 95 13.12 4.16 -1.13
C LEU A 95 12.34 3.99 -2.44
N LYS A 96 12.99 3.67 -3.56
CA LYS A 96 12.32 3.33 -4.83
C LYS A 96 11.37 2.13 -4.69
N ILE A 97 11.74 1.11 -3.91
CA ILE A 97 10.85 -0.04 -3.65
C ILE A 97 9.61 0.41 -2.87
N VAL A 98 9.77 1.26 -1.86
CA VAL A 98 8.65 1.81 -1.09
C VAL A 98 7.75 2.67 -1.96
N GLU A 99 8.33 3.58 -2.76
CA GLU A 99 7.57 4.43 -3.69
C GLU A 99 6.78 3.60 -4.70
N ARG A 100 7.40 2.56 -5.25
CA ARG A 100 6.71 1.66 -6.17
C ARG A 100 5.52 0.95 -5.52
N ALA A 101 5.67 0.47 -4.29
CA ALA A 101 4.57 -0.13 -3.54
C ALA A 101 3.43 0.89 -3.27
N LYS A 102 3.76 2.17 -3.00
CA LYS A 102 2.77 3.26 -2.88
C LYS A 102 2.04 3.53 -4.20
N GLU A 103 2.75 3.54 -5.33
CA GLU A 103 2.14 3.74 -6.65
C GLU A 103 1.11 2.66 -6.98
N ILE A 104 1.43 1.40 -6.70
CA ILE A 104 0.49 0.28 -6.86
C ILE A 104 -0.73 0.48 -5.94
N GLY A 105 -0.53 1.15 -4.79
CA GLY A 105 -1.62 1.53 -3.89
C GLY A 105 -1.95 0.50 -2.82
N LYS A 106 -1.02 -0.39 -2.53
CA LYS A 106 -1.21 -1.40 -1.47
C LYS A 106 -0.96 -0.81 -0.08
N ALA A 107 -1.46 -1.50 0.94
CA ALA A 107 -1.03 -1.26 2.30
C ALA A 107 0.45 -1.63 2.46
N ILE A 108 1.21 -0.88 3.28
CA ILE A 108 2.66 -1.04 3.37
C ILE A 108 3.10 -1.01 4.83
N ILE A 109 3.98 -1.93 5.19
CA ILE A 109 4.80 -1.89 6.41
C ILE A 109 6.26 -1.98 5.99
N VAL A 110 7.09 -1.09 6.50
CA VAL A 110 8.55 -1.16 6.33
C VAL A 110 9.12 -1.99 7.47
N VAL A 111 9.88 -3.02 7.13
CA VAL A 111 10.48 -3.94 8.10
C VAL A 111 11.99 -3.74 8.07
N ILE A 112 12.54 -3.20 9.15
CA ILE A 112 13.97 -2.98 9.35
C ILE A 112 14.52 -4.19 10.10
N ASN A 113 15.20 -5.07 9.39
CA ASN A 113 15.75 -6.30 9.92
C ASN A 113 17.24 -6.16 10.25
N LYS A 114 17.79 -7.15 10.95
CA LYS A 114 19.18 -7.22 11.44
C LYS A 114 19.52 -6.11 12.45
N THR A 115 18.56 -5.77 13.31
CA THR A 115 18.79 -4.77 14.38
C THR A 115 19.81 -5.24 15.43
N ASP A 116 20.12 -6.52 15.47
CA ASP A 116 21.18 -7.15 16.25
C ASP A 116 22.59 -6.65 15.87
N LEU A 117 22.77 -6.16 14.64
CA LEU A 117 24.05 -5.60 14.17
C LEU A 117 24.30 -4.17 14.66
N LEU A 118 23.32 -3.51 15.27
CA LEU A 118 23.40 -2.13 15.72
C LEU A 118 23.48 -2.05 17.25
N ASN A 119 24.32 -1.16 17.75
CA ASN A 119 24.28 -0.79 19.15
C ASN A 119 23.08 0.13 19.45
N ARG A 120 22.86 0.46 20.75
CA ARG A 120 21.70 1.26 21.19
C ARG A 120 21.67 2.67 20.59
N GLU A 121 22.84 3.31 20.47
CA GLU A 121 22.98 4.65 19.92
C GLU A 121 22.67 4.66 18.42
N GLN A 122 23.30 3.76 17.65
CA GLN A 122 23.05 3.59 16.22
C GLN A 122 21.55 3.30 15.94
N LEU A 123 20.91 2.44 16.74
CA LEU A 123 19.48 2.16 16.58
C LEU A 123 18.61 3.39 16.89
N SER A 124 18.99 4.20 17.87
CA SER A 124 18.31 5.46 18.18
C SER A 124 18.40 6.45 17.02
N ASP A 125 19.59 6.62 16.46
CA ASP A 125 19.83 7.53 15.33
C ASP A 125 19.12 7.04 14.06
N LEU A 126 19.13 5.74 13.81
CA LEU A 126 18.38 5.16 12.71
C LEU A 126 16.87 5.45 12.84
N LYS A 127 16.29 5.32 14.04
CA LYS A 127 14.88 5.66 14.28
C LYS A 127 14.57 7.12 14.01
N LYS A 128 15.47 8.04 14.38
CA LYS A 128 15.36 9.47 14.07
C LYS A 128 15.41 9.72 12.56
N ASN A 129 16.38 9.11 11.86
CA ASN A 129 16.52 9.23 10.41
C ASN A 129 15.26 8.73 9.68
N ILE A 130 14.73 7.57 10.08
CA ILE A 130 13.47 7.01 9.54
C ILE A 130 12.30 7.96 9.78
N SER A 131 12.20 8.58 10.96
CA SER A 131 11.09 9.51 11.27
C SER A 131 11.14 10.79 10.44
N ASN A 132 12.32 11.18 9.98
CA ASN A 132 12.56 12.36 9.16
C ASN A 132 12.53 12.07 7.65
N GLU A 133 12.45 10.79 7.24
CA GLU A 133 12.44 10.41 5.82
C GLU A 133 11.05 10.62 5.18
N PRO A 134 10.91 11.59 4.26
CA PRO A 134 9.60 11.92 3.68
C PRO A 134 8.96 10.75 2.92
N ALA A 135 9.77 9.88 2.30
CA ALA A 135 9.28 8.71 1.58
C ALA A 135 8.59 7.69 2.51
N LEU A 136 8.91 7.70 3.80
CA LEU A 136 8.34 6.81 4.81
C LEU A 136 7.18 7.43 5.59
N ASN A 137 6.83 8.69 5.33
CA ASN A 137 5.74 9.36 6.04
C ASN A 137 4.43 8.57 5.96
N GLY A 138 3.84 8.34 7.14
CA GLY A 138 2.58 7.61 7.28
C GLY A 138 2.70 6.09 7.18
N LEU A 139 3.90 5.55 6.97
CA LEU A 139 4.14 4.12 6.97
C LEU A 139 4.64 3.66 8.35
N PRO A 140 4.11 2.57 8.90
CA PRO A 140 4.67 1.95 10.09
C PRO A 140 6.01 1.30 9.76
N CYS A 141 7.00 1.52 10.63
CA CYS A 141 8.31 0.89 10.57
C CYS A 141 8.46 -0.08 11.73
N CYS A 142 8.71 -1.36 11.45
CA CYS A 142 8.92 -2.41 12.42
C CYS A 142 10.40 -2.81 12.46
N PHE A 143 10.96 -2.84 13.65
CA PHE A 143 12.37 -3.19 13.88
C PHE A 143 12.43 -4.65 14.39
N ILE A 144 13.12 -5.51 13.66
CA ILE A 144 13.23 -6.93 13.97
C ILE A 144 14.67 -7.42 13.90
N SER A 145 14.94 -8.53 14.55
CA SER A 145 16.11 -9.38 14.31
C SER A 145 15.68 -10.82 14.08
N ALA A 146 15.85 -11.30 12.86
CA ALA A 146 15.56 -12.69 12.53
C ALA A 146 16.54 -13.66 13.19
N MET A 147 17.76 -13.21 13.48
CA MET A 147 18.78 -14.02 14.18
C MET A 147 18.46 -14.21 15.65
N GLU A 148 17.97 -13.17 16.32
CA GLU A 148 17.66 -13.20 17.76
C GLU A 148 16.19 -13.47 18.06
N ASN A 149 15.37 -13.73 17.03
CA ASN A 149 13.91 -13.90 17.16
C ASN A 149 13.23 -12.74 17.91
N LYS A 150 13.61 -11.48 17.61
CA LYS A 150 13.08 -10.28 18.27
C LYS A 150 12.21 -9.47 17.34
N GLY A 151 11.16 -8.84 17.90
CA GLY A 151 10.32 -7.86 17.20
C GLY A 151 9.15 -8.44 16.39
N PHE A 152 9.06 -9.74 16.19
CA PHE A 152 8.01 -10.38 15.36
C PHE A 152 6.61 -10.16 15.91
N ARG A 153 6.41 -10.25 17.23
CA ARG A 153 5.10 -9.95 17.85
C ARG A 153 4.63 -8.53 17.50
N SER A 154 5.52 -7.54 17.57
CA SER A 154 5.21 -6.15 17.20
C SER A 154 4.89 -6.04 15.71
N LEU A 155 5.61 -6.77 14.84
CA LEU A 155 5.33 -6.82 13.41
C LEU A 155 3.93 -7.36 13.13
N PHE A 156 3.53 -8.47 13.76
CA PHE A 156 2.18 -9.03 13.59
C PHE A 156 1.07 -8.12 14.14
N ASP A 157 1.31 -7.45 15.26
CA ASP A 157 0.38 -6.45 15.78
C ASP A 157 0.20 -5.28 14.80
N GLN A 158 1.28 -4.87 14.11
CA GLN A 158 1.18 -3.85 13.07
C GLN A 158 0.49 -4.38 11.80
N ILE A 159 0.77 -5.60 11.37
CA ILE A 159 0.06 -6.25 10.25
C ILE A 159 -1.45 -6.24 10.53
N TYR A 160 -1.85 -6.69 11.71
CA TYR A 160 -3.26 -6.70 12.11
C TYR A 160 -3.89 -5.29 12.05
N ARG A 161 -3.23 -4.27 12.63
CA ARG A 161 -3.71 -2.88 12.62
C ARG A 161 -3.83 -2.31 11.22
N VAL A 162 -2.82 -2.51 10.37
CA VAL A 162 -2.82 -1.99 9.00
C VAL A 162 -3.92 -2.62 8.17
N LEU A 163 -4.14 -3.93 8.30
CA LEU A 163 -5.24 -4.61 7.59
C LEU A 163 -6.62 -4.16 8.09
N GLN A 164 -6.79 -3.88 9.40
CA GLN A 164 -8.01 -3.26 9.91
C GLN A 164 -8.22 -1.86 9.31
N ASN A 165 -7.15 -1.05 9.22
CA ASN A 165 -7.20 0.26 8.60
C ASN A 165 -7.59 0.15 7.11
N ALA A 166 -7.04 -0.84 6.39
CA ALA A 166 -7.32 -1.06 4.97
C ALA A 166 -8.80 -1.38 4.70
N ASP A 167 -9.49 -2.02 5.65
CA ASP A 167 -10.91 -2.36 5.52
C ASP A 167 -11.86 -1.31 6.13
N THR A 168 -11.34 -0.23 6.69
CA THR A 168 -12.14 0.79 7.37
C THR A 168 -13.12 1.48 6.41
N ASN A 169 -14.40 1.56 6.82
CA ASN A 169 -15.39 2.40 6.18
C ASN A 169 -15.33 3.82 6.77
N ILE A 170 -15.12 4.80 5.90
CA ILE A 170 -15.02 6.21 6.29
C ILE A 170 -16.33 6.90 5.88
N SER A 171 -17.09 7.39 6.85
CA SER A 171 -18.36 8.04 6.55
C SER A 171 -18.17 9.32 5.72
N THR A 172 -19.10 9.55 4.79
CA THR A 172 -19.11 10.75 3.94
C THR A 172 -19.11 12.04 4.77
N ASN A 173 -19.82 12.06 5.90
CA ASN A 173 -19.84 13.22 6.79
C ASN A 173 -18.45 13.52 7.38
N LYS A 174 -17.72 12.49 7.84
CA LYS A 174 -16.36 12.66 8.34
C LYS A 174 -15.42 13.19 7.25
N LEU A 175 -15.51 12.64 6.04
CA LEU A 175 -14.70 13.09 4.89
C LEU A 175 -14.99 14.54 4.53
N ASN A 176 -16.27 14.95 4.47
CA ASN A 176 -16.63 16.34 4.15
C ASN A 176 -16.22 17.33 5.25
N LYS A 177 -16.27 16.94 6.54
CA LYS A 177 -15.73 17.76 7.63
C LYS A 177 -14.21 17.98 7.47
N ILE A 178 -13.46 16.92 7.14
CA ILE A 178 -12.02 17.02 6.88
C ILE A 178 -11.75 17.88 5.64
N LEU A 179 -12.55 17.76 4.59
CA LEU A 179 -12.43 18.59 3.38
C LEU A 179 -12.64 20.09 3.67
N SER A 180 -13.62 20.44 4.53
CA SER A 180 -13.81 21.83 4.97
C SER A 180 -12.58 22.35 5.70
N GLN A 181 -12.04 21.60 6.65
CA GLN A 181 -10.80 21.94 7.35
C GLN A 181 -9.60 22.11 6.39
N ALA A 182 -9.50 21.25 5.35
CA ALA A 182 -8.44 21.38 4.36
C ALA A 182 -8.55 22.67 3.55
N LYS A 183 -9.78 23.07 3.16
CA LYS A 183 -10.04 24.33 2.43
C LYS A 183 -9.75 25.57 3.28
N GLU A 184 -10.00 25.49 4.60
CA GLU A 184 -9.66 26.55 5.56
C GLU A 184 -8.14 26.65 5.75
N ALA A 185 -7.45 25.53 5.88
CA ALA A 185 -6.00 25.47 6.07
C ALA A 185 -5.21 25.94 4.84
N LYS A 186 -5.72 25.68 3.64
CA LYS A 186 -5.10 26.14 2.38
C LYS A 186 -6.16 26.36 1.33
N SER A 187 -6.27 27.60 0.84
CA SER A 187 -7.19 27.95 -0.23
C SER A 187 -6.82 27.27 -1.56
N ILE A 188 -7.84 26.93 -2.34
CA ILE A 188 -7.63 26.33 -3.67
C ILE A 188 -7.02 27.41 -4.60
N PRO A 189 -5.84 27.14 -5.23
CA PRO A 189 -5.20 28.11 -6.10
C PRO A 189 -5.99 28.32 -7.40
N TYR A 190 -5.89 29.52 -7.95
CA TYR A 190 -6.38 29.82 -9.29
C TYR A 190 -5.44 29.22 -10.34
N LYS A 191 -5.99 28.73 -11.44
CA LYS A 191 -5.23 28.40 -12.64
C LYS A 191 -5.72 29.26 -13.80
N GLY A 192 -5.00 30.34 -14.07
CA GLY A 192 -5.43 31.40 -14.97
C GLY A 192 -6.72 32.07 -14.48
N LYS A 193 -7.74 32.18 -15.34
CA LYS A 193 -9.05 32.74 -14.99
C LYS A 193 -9.97 31.76 -14.24
N PHE A 194 -9.57 30.53 -14.05
CA PHE A 194 -10.42 29.48 -13.46
C PHE A 194 -10.02 29.21 -12.01
N LYS A 195 -11.04 29.11 -11.15
CA LYS A 195 -10.90 28.63 -9.78
C LYS A 195 -11.60 27.29 -9.65
N PRO A 196 -10.86 26.17 -9.49
CA PRO A 196 -11.46 24.88 -9.22
C PRO A 196 -12.33 24.92 -7.97
N LYS A 197 -13.48 24.25 -7.99
CA LYS A 197 -14.40 24.21 -6.85
C LYS A 197 -14.70 22.75 -6.49
N ILE A 198 -14.19 22.31 -5.34
CA ILE A 198 -14.53 20.99 -4.78
C ILE A 198 -15.84 21.15 -4.01
N ARG A 199 -16.85 20.34 -4.33
CA ARG A 199 -18.18 20.40 -3.69
C ARG A 199 -18.26 19.45 -2.51
N TYR A 200 -18.01 18.17 -2.75
CA TYR A 200 -18.06 17.11 -1.74
C TYR A 200 -17.08 15.99 -2.04
N ILE A 201 -16.93 15.10 -1.09
CA ILE A 201 -16.05 13.94 -1.13
C ILE A 201 -16.74 12.73 -0.52
N HIS A 202 -16.48 11.54 -1.08
CA HIS A 202 -16.88 10.26 -0.51
C HIS A 202 -15.81 9.20 -0.73
N GLN A 203 -15.89 8.09 0.00
CA GLN A 203 -15.05 6.93 -0.21
C GLN A 203 -15.57 6.13 -1.41
N GLY A 204 -14.74 5.98 -2.45
CA GLY A 204 -15.05 5.24 -3.68
C GLY A 204 -14.44 3.86 -3.75
N GLY A 205 -13.55 3.50 -2.81
CA GLY A 205 -12.91 2.19 -2.75
C GLY A 205 -12.04 2.01 -1.51
N LYS A 206 -11.66 0.76 -1.24
CA LYS A 206 -10.77 0.35 -0.15
C LYS A 206 -9.56 -0.35 -0.75
N ASN A 207 -8.45 -0.29 -0.07
CA ASN A 207 -7.16 -0.95 -0.38
C ASN A 207 -6.73 -0.88 -1.88
N PRO A 208 -6.35 0.32 -2.38
CA PRO A 208 -6.16 1.57 -1.64
C PRO A 208 -7.47 2.29 -1.30
N HIS A 209 -7.45 3.14 -0.27
CA HIS A 209 -8.58 4.04 -0.06
C HIS A 209 -8.67 5.06 -1.19
N ILE A 210 -9.69 4.92 -2.01
CA ILE A 210 -9.99 5.86 -3.09
C ILE A 210 -10.97 6.90 -2.55
N LEU A 211 -10.51 8.14 -2.42
CA LEU A 211 -11.34 9.27 -2.03
C LEU A 211 -11.76 10.04 -3.27
N THR A 212 -13.05 9.98 -3.61
CA THR A 212 -13.61 10.60 -4.81
C THR A 212 -14.11 12.00 -4.48
N LEU A 213 -13.49 12.99 -5.09
CA LEU A 213 -13.85 14.40 -4.98
C LEU A 213 -14.70 14.84 -6.18
N HIS A 214 -15.83 15.45 -5.89
CA HIS A 214 -16.75 15.99 -6.91
C HIS A 214 -16.71 17.50 -6.91
N GLY A 215 -16.75 18.08 -8.10
CA GLY A 215 -16.71 19.54 -8.22
C GLY A 215 -16.67 20.03 -9.66
N ASN A 216 -16.22 21.26 -9.83
CA ASN A 216 -16.10 21.92 -11.14
C ASN A 216 -14.63 22.24 -11.42
N SER A 217 -14.21 22.04 -12.66
CA SER A 217 -12.85 22.34 -13.14
C SER A 217 -11.74 21.65 -12.33
N LEU A 218 -12.01 20.45 -11.81
CA LEU A 218 -11.07 19.72 -10.95
C LEU A 218 -9.84 19.23 -11.71
N GLU A 219 -9.90 19.08 -13.04
CA GLU A 219 -8.76 18.80 -13.92
C GLU A 219 -7.71 19.92 -13.91
N LYS A 220 -8.11 21.11 -13.46
CA LYS A 220 -7.23 22.27 -13.32
C LYS A 220 -6.58 22.40 -11.94
N LEU A 221 -6.88 21.47 -11.02
CA LEU A 221 -6.21 21.42 -9.71
C LEU A 221 -4.72 21.14 -9.88
N GLU A 222 -3.88 22.02 -9.33
CA GLU A 222 -2.44 21.85 -9.36
C GLU A 222 -1.99 20.60 -8.57
N GLY A 223 -0.98 19.90 -9.05
CA GLY A 223 -0.41 18.74 -8.39
C GLY A 223 0.08 19.02 -6.96
N SER A 224 0.55 20.25 -6.71
CA SER A 224 0.92 20.74 -5.38
C SER A 224 -0.25 20.73 -4.39
N TYR A 225 -1.44 21.15 -4.84
CA TYR A 225 -2.65 21.14 -4.03
C TYR A 225 -3.22 19.71 -3.87
N GLN A 226 -3.12 18.88 -4.90
CA GLN A 226 -3.51 17.47 -4.81
C GLN A 226 -2.66 16.73 -3.77
N ARG A 227 -1.33 16.94 -3.77
CA ARG A 227 -0.42 16.39 -2.74
C ARG A 227 -0.75 16.92 -1.34
N PHE A 228 -1.05 18.21 -1.20
CA PHE A 228 -1.50 18.79 0.06
C PHE A 228 -2.76 18.08 0.58
N LEU A 229 -3.79 17.92 -0.26
CA LEU A 229 -5.02 17.22 0.11
C LEU A 229 -4.75 15.77 0.56
N THR A 230 -3.96 15.02 -0.21
CA THR A 230 -3.60 13.63 0.12
C THR A 230 -2.95 13.55 1.50
N ASN A 231 -1.96 14.40 1.76
CA ASN A 231 -1.25 14.44 3.04
C ASN A 231 -2.17 14.88 4.19
N PHE A 232 -3.06 15.85 3.93
CA PHE A 232 -4.02 16.34 4.91
C PHE A 232 -5.02 15.25 5.33
N PHE A 233 -5.60 14.55 4.35
CA PHE A 233 -6.48 13.41 4.61
C PHE A 233 -5.74 12.29 5.34
N HIS A 234 -4.53 11.96 4.92
CA HIS A 234 -3.72 10.93 5.56
C HIS A 234 -3.50 11.24 7.05
N LYS A 235 -3.10 12.48 7.37
CA LYS A 235 -2.90 12.95 8.75
C LYS A 235 -4.18 12.93 9.57
N LYS A 236 -5.30 13.43 9.02
CA LYS A 236 -6.58 13.55 9.74
C LYS A 236 -7.31 12.22 9.94
N LEU A 237 -7.16 11.30 9.01
CA LEU A 237 -7.76 9.96 9.10
C LEU A 237 -6.93 9.02 9.97
N ASN A 238 -5.64 9.32 10.18
CA ASN A 238 -4.68 8.51 10.95
C ASN A 238 -4.64 7.05 10.50
N LEU A 239 -4.68 6.82 9.18
CA LEU A 239 -4.65 5.50 8.57
C LEU A 239 -3.19 5.11 8.29
N SER A 240 -2.47 4.73 9.33
CA SER A 240 -1.07 4.30 9.21
C SER A 240 -0.94 3.08 8.29
N GLY A 241 0.05 3.11 7.41
CA GLY A 241 0.35 2.03 6.46
C GLY A 241 -0.56 1.96 5.23
N ILE A 242 -1.54 2.87 5.11
CA ILE A 242 -2.51 2.84 4.02
C ILE A 242 -2.21 3.91 2.99
N THR A 243 -2.29 3.53 1.73
CA THR A 243 -2.22 4.47 0.61
C THR A 243 -3.58 5.08 0.35
N ILE A 244 -3.64 6.43 0.26
CA ILE A 244 -4.83 7.18 -0.14
C ILE A 244 -4.63 7.66 -1.57
N LYS A 245 -5.58 7.34 -2.47
CA LYS A 245 -5.64 7.86 -3.83
C LYS A 245 -6.81 8.83 -3.97
N LEU A 246 -6.57 9.99 -4.55
CA LEU A 246 -7.62 10.96 -4.85
C LEU A 246 -8.10 10.75 -6.28
N LYS A 247 -9.42 10.62 -6.46
CA LYS A 247 -10.09 10.60 -7.76
C LYS A 247 -10.91 11.87 -7.90
N PHE A 248 -10.77 12.55 -9.03
CA PHE A 248 -11.46 13.80 -9.30
C PHE A 248 -12.53 13.59 -10.37
N ILE A 249 -13.75 13.97 -10.06
CA ILE A 249 -14.91 13.88 -10.98
C ILE A 249 -15.52 15.25 -11.14
N ASN A 250 -15.50 15.75 -12.38
CA ASN A 250 -16.20 16.98 -12.71
C ASN A 250 -17.71 16.74 -12.81
N SER A 251 -18.49 17.64 -12.19
CA SER A 251 -19.92 17.67 -12.39
C SER A 251 -20.18 18.00 -13.86
N LYS A 252 -20.91 17.15 -14.57
CA LYS A 252 -21.44 17.50 -15.90
C LYS A 252 -22.32 18.74 -15.73
N ASN A 253 -22.10 19.79 -16.55
CA ASN A 253 -22.99 20.92 -16.58
C ASN A 253 -24.32 20.43 -17.17
N PRO A 254 -25.44 20.44 -16.42
CA PRO A 254 -26.73 19.95 -16.95
C PRO A 254 -27.24 20.79 -18.13
N TYR A 255 -26.64 21.98 -18.37
CA TYR A 255 -27.02 22.88 -19.45
C TYR A 255 -26.11 22.78 -20.70
N ASN A 256 -25.11 21.94 -20.73
CA ASN A 256 -24.34 21.66 -21.95
C ASN A 256 -25.04 20.59 -22.78
N TRP A 257 -26.15 20.94 -23.39
CA TRP A 257 -26.75 20.22 -24.50
C TRP A 257 -25.96 20.52 -25.78
N THR A 258 -24.76 20.06 -25.91
CA THR A 258 -24.13 19.92 -27.21
C THR A 258 -24.61 18.61 -27.80
N HIS A 259 -25.45 18.72 -28.84
CA HIS A 259 -25.78 17.62 -29.75
C HIS A 259 -24.57 16.77 -30.07
N LYS A 260 -24.70 15.47 -29.81
CA LYS A 260 -24.18 14.30 -30.53
C LYS A 260 -23.73 13.22 -29.54
N SER A 261 -24.51 12.23 -29.39
CA SER A 261 -24.37 10.95 -30.08
C SER A 261 -25.51 10.01 -29.61
N ILE A 262 -26.36 9.73 -30.56
CA ILE A 262 -27.25 8.57 -30.53
C ILE A 262 -26.32 7.36 -30.56
N PHE A 263 -26.10 6.72 -29.43
CA PHE A 263 -25.54 5.38 -29.42
C PHE A 263 -26.67 4.39 -29.66
N PRO A 264 -26.59 3.53 -30.69
CA PRO A 264 -27.55 2.48 -30.84
C PRO A 264 -27.49 1.54 -29.64
N PHE A 265 -28.67 1.27 -29.07
CA PHE A 265 -28.83 0.21 -28.08
C PHE A 265 -28.57 -1.13 -28.74
N TYR A 266 -27.45 -1.76 -28.46
CA TYR A 266 -27.26 -3.17 -28.78
C TYR A 266 -28.00 -4.00 -27.75
N ILE A 267 -29.20 -4.47 -28.14
CA ILE A 267 -29.91 -5.51 -27.40
C ILE A 267 -29.26 -6.84 -27.79
N PHE A 268 -28.47 -7.42 -26.88
CA PHE A 268 -28.07 -8.81 -27.03
C PHE A 268 -29.23 -9.73 -26.69
N TYR A 269 -29.89 -10.25 -27.71
CA TYR A 269 -30.83 -11.35 -27.59
C TYR A 269 -30.04 -12.66 -27.44
N ASN A 270 -30.09 -13.25 -26.25
CA ASN A 270 -29.48 -14.54 -26.00
C ASN A 270 -30.46 -15.62 -26.43
N MET A 271 -30.36 -16.09 -27.68
CA MET A 271 -31.06 -17.30 -28.12
C MET A 271 -30.34 -18.53 -27.58
N ARG A 272 -30.86 -19.13 -26.52
CA ARG A 272 -30.66 -20.55 -26.28
C ARG A 272 -31.63 -21.30 -27.22
N GLY A 273 -31.11 -21.90 -28.29
CA GLY A 273 -31.76 -22.90 -29.11
C GLY A 273 -31.45 -24.28 -28.55
N TYR A 274 -32.49 -25.04 -28.37
CA TYR A 274 -32.46 -26.49 -28.14
C TYR A 274 -31.93 -27.21 -29.36
N GLU A 275 -30.97 -28.13 -29.18
CA GLU A 275 -30.98 -29.53 -29.59
C GLU A 275 -29.77 -30.25 -29.03
#